data_be0210ff648f1f184aa27f9154f654ff
#
_entry.id   be0210ff648f1f184aa27f9154f654ff
#
_cell.length_a   1.000
_cell.length_b   1.000
_cell.length_c   1.000
_cell.angle_alpha   90.00
_cell.angle_beta   90.00
_cell.angle_gamma   90.00
#
_symmetry.space_group_name_H-M   'P 1'
#
loop_
_entity.id
_entity.type
_entity.pdbx_description
1 polymer ?
#
loop_
_entity_poly.entity_id
_entity_poly.type
_entity_poly.pdbx_seq_one_letter_code
_entity_poly.pdbx_strand_id
1 'polypeptide(L)'
;MKNMLQNRSIVLLLLITFFSACYYDVESELYPATTSTCDTATPTYSATIQPLIAASCAITGCHTSGAQSPDLSSYANLKTSIERVKVRAITEKSMPPSGPLSSCSLESIDKWITSGAINN
;
A
#
# COMPACT_ATOMS: atom_id res chain seq x y z
N MET A 1 31.85 -54.05 4.20
CA MET A 1 31.15 -53.40 3.08
C MET A 1 29.66 -53.16 3.36
N LYS A 2 28.93 -54.07 4.01
CA LYS A 2 27.48 -53.93 4.29
C LYS A 2 27.13 -52.69 5.17
N ASN A 3 27.95 -52.41 6.22
CA ASN A 3 27.71 -51.29 7.14
C ASN A 3 27.95 -49.92 6.48
N MET A 4 28.86 -49.82 5.50
CA MET A 4 29.13 -48.55 4.83
C MET A 4 27.98 -48.17 3.88
N LEU A 5 27.37 -49.13 3.22
CA LEU A 5 26.19 -48.87 2.36
C LEU A 5 24.98 -48.49 3.19
N GLN A 6 24.78 -49.12 4.33
CA GLN A 6 23.67 -48.84 5.23
C GLN A 6 23.77 -47.40 5.82
N ASN A 7 24.98 -47.00 6.24
CA ASN A 7 25.20 -45.61 6.72
C ASN A 7 24.99 -44.56 5.61
N ARG A 8 25.39 -44.86 4.37
CA ARG A 8 25.16 -43.92 3.24
C ARG A 8 23.67 -43.73 2.95
N SER A 9 22.88 -44.80 3.05
CA SER A 9 21.41 -44.74 2.85
C SER A 9 20.73 -43.93 3.96
N ILE A 10 21.16 -44.10 5.20
CA ILE A 10 20.60 -43.30 6.35
C ILE A 10 20.92 -41.81 6.20
N VAL A 11 22.15 -41.47 5.80
CA VAL A 11 22.55 -40.08 5.58
C VAL A 11 21.77 -39.45 4.42
N LEU A 12 21.53 -40.22 3.34
CA LEU A 12 20.75 -39.75 2.20
C LEU A 12 19.28 -39.51 2.60
N LEU A 13 18.69 -40.38 3.41
CA LEU A 13 17.32 -40.25 3.91
C LEU A 13 17.17 -39.05 4.84
N LEU A 14 18.16 -38.79 5.71
CA LEU A 14 18.20 -37.61 6.58
C LEU A 14 18.34 -36.31 5.79
N LEU A 15 19.13 -36.29 4.69
CA LEU A 15 19.26 -35.12 3.82
C LEU A 15 17.96 -34.77 3.11
N ILE A 16 17.17 -35.78 2.70
CA ILE A 16 15.89 -35.55 2.00
C ILE A 16 14.84 -34.93 2.94
N THR A 17 14.87 -35.27 4.24
CA THR A 17 13.91 -34.71 5.21
C THR A 17 14.17 -33.24 5.54
N PHE A 18 15.40 -32.73 5.35
CA PHE A 18 15.71 -31.32 5.54
C PHE A 18 15.22 -30.39 4.40
N PHE A 19 14.94 -30.93 3.24
CA PHE A 19 14.44 -30.12 2.11
C PHE A 19 12.92 -29.96 2.08
N SER A 20 12.17 -30.62 2.97
CA SER A 20 10.71 -30.52 3.03
C SER A 20 10.22 -29.33 3.91
N ALA A 21 11.12 -28.53 4.46
CA ALA A 21 10.79 -27.36 5.25
C ALA A 21 10.63 -26.10 4.37
N CYS A 22 10.05 -26.22 3.19
CA CYS A 22 9.39 -25.06 2.57
C CYS A 22 8.08 -24.87 3.32
N TYR A 23 8.16 -24.11 4.40
CA TYR A 23 6.99 -23.54 5.04
C TYR A 23 6.33 -22.62 4.00
N TYR A 24 5.18 -23.03 3.54
CA TYR A 24 4.32 -22.22 2.69
C TYR A 24 3.78 -21.11 3.59
N ASP A 25 4.49 -20.00 3.63
CA ASP A 25 4.02 -18.80 4.28
C ASP A 25 2.90 -18.22 3.43
N VAL A 26 1.68 -18.61 3.73
CA VAL A 26 0.51 -18.01 3.10
C VAL A 26 0.29 -16.70 3.85
N GLU A 27 0.79 -15.61 3.25
CA GLU A 27 0.67 -14.23 3.77
C GLU A 27 -0.75 -13.90 4.24
N SER A 28 -1.76 -14.50 3.62
CA SER A 28 -3.17 -14.37 3.99
C SER A 28 -3.57 -15.07 5.30
N GLU A 29 -2.76 -16.01 5.84
CA GLU A 29 -3.01 -16.66 7.12
C GLU A 29 -2.25 -16.00 8.27
N LEU A 30 -1.03 -15.49 8.00
CA LEU A 30 -0.23 -14.78 9.02
C LEU A 30 -0.70 -13.34 9.26
N TYR A 31 -1.17 -12.73 8.23
CA TYR A 31 -1.86 -11.45 8.25
C TYR A 31 -3.26 -11.75 7.70
N PRO A 32 -4.17 -12.27 8.56
CA PRO A 32 -5.56 -12.19 8.15
C PRO A 32 -5.70 -10.76 7.73
N ALA A 33 -5.93 -10.55 6.43
CA ALA A 33 -6.38 -9.27 5.99
C ALA A 33 -7.49 -8.98 7.01
N THR A 34 -7.17 -8.18 8.03
CA THR A 34 -8.22 -7.39 8.58
C THR A 34 -8.83 -6.92 7.29
N THR A 35 -9.98 -7.48 6.95
CA THR A 35 -10.87 -6.85 6.03
C THR A 35 -11.06 -5.49 6.66
N SER A 36 -10.07 -4.64 6.48
CA SER A 36 -10.34 -3.25 6.35
C SER A 36 -11.25 -3.26 5.15
N THR A 37 -12.52 -3.58 5.40
CA THR A 37 -13.60 -3.17 4.56
C THR A 37 -13.26 -1.74 4.35
N CYS A 38 -12.70 -1.51 3.16
CA CYS A 38 -12.32 -0.17 2.78
C CYS A 38 -13.61 0.60 2.90
N ASP A 39 -13.82 1.25 4.05
CA ASP A 39 -15.02 2.04 4.28
C ASP A 39 -14.92 3.30 3.43
N THR A 40 -15.02 3.06 2.13
CA THR A 40 -15.10 4.11 1.12
C THR A 40 -16.53 4.59 0.94
N ALA A 41 -17.48 4.15 1.78
CA ALA A 41 -18.89 4.48 1.60
C ALA A 41 -19.09 6.01 1.59
N THR A 42 -18.44 6.71 2.50
CA THR A 42 -18.52 8.18 2.61
C THR A 42 -17.20 8.77 3.10
N PRO A 43 -16.14 8.81 2.27
CA PRO A 43 -14.88 9.40 2.72
C PRO A 43 -15.04 10.90 2.96
N THR A 44 -14.66 11.36 4.15
CA THR A 44 -14.65 12.79 4.51
C THR A 44 -13.24 13.36 4.35
N TYR A 45 -13.15 14.66 4.13
CA TYR A 45 -11.85 15.33 4.06
C TYR A 45 -11.07 15.15 5.36
N SER A 46 -11.68 15.51 6.49
CA SER A 46 -10.99 15.54 7.79
C SER A 46 -10.57 14.17 8.30
N ALA A 47 -11.44 13.14 8.18
CA ALA A 47 -11.16 11.84 8.76
C ALA A 47 -10.43 10.87 7.81
N THR A 48 -10.57 11.07 6.49
CA THR A 48 -10.03 10.10 5.51
C THR A 48 -8.98 10.73 4.61
N ILE A 49 -9.30 11.83 3.93
CA ILE A 49 -8.46 12.36 2.85
C ILE A 49 -7.25 13.12 3.41
N GLN A 50 -7.44 14.01 4.37
CA GLN A 50 -6.36 14.79 4.96
C GLN A 50 -5.25 13.90 5.55
N PRO A 51 -5.53 12.89 6.39
CA PRO A 51 -4.50 11.98 6.90
C PRO A 51 -3.78 11.22 5.80
N LEU A 52 -4.51 10.78 4.77
CA LEU A 52 -3.94 10.06 3.64
C LEU A 52 -2.99 10.93 2.82
N ILE A 53 -3.40 12.16 2.49
CA ILE A 53 -2.55 13.13 1.79
C ILE A 53 -1.33 13.50 2.62
N ALA A 54 -1.49 13.71 3.93
CA ALA A 54 -0.38 14.04 4.83
C ALA A 54 0.65 12.90 4.92
N ALA A 55 0.19 11.65 4.93
CA ALA A 55 1.09 10.49 5.03
C ALA A 55 1.76 10.10 3.72
N SER A 56 1.15 10.40 2.56
CA SER A 56 1.59 9.86 1.27
C SER A 56 2.05 10.90 0.26
N CYS A 57 1.60 12.14 0.39
CA CYS A 57 1.84 13.21 -0.59
C CYS A 57 2.49 14.44 0.02
N ALA A 58 1.92 15.00 1.09
CA ALA A 58 2.38 16.21 1.77
C ALA A 58 3.43 15.88 2.85
N ILE A 59 4.39 15.05 2.51
CA ILE A 59 5.53 14.70 3.38
C ILE A 59 6.72 15.63 3.12
N THR A 60 7.64 15.70 4.07
CA THR A 60 8.83 16.57 3.98
C THR A 60 9.59 16.33 2.66
N GLY A 61 9.85 17.40 1.93
CA GLY A 61 10.55 17.39 0.64
C GLY A 61 9.66 17.03 -0.57
N CYS A 62 8.39 16.68 -0.34
CA CYS A 62 7.42 16.42 -1.40
C CYS A 62 6.41 17.59 -1.52
N HIS A 63 5.12 17.33 -1.38
CA HIS A 63 4.06 18.31 -1.64
C HIS A 63 3.68 19.14 -0.40
N THR A 64 4.70 19.69 0.29
CA THR A 64 4.54 20.65 1.40
C THR A 64 4.94 22.05 0.96
N SER A 65 4.55 23.06 1.75
CA SER A 65 4.89 24.46 1.49
C SER A 65 6.41 24.64 1.33
N GLY A 66 6.81 25.30 0.25
CA GLY A 66 8.22 25.54 -0.07
C GLY A 66 9.00 24.36 -0.67
N ALA A 67 8.37 23.20 -0.86
CA ALA A 67 9.00 22.04 -1.49
C ALA A 67 8.51 21.86 -2.95
N GLN A 68 7.98 20.70 -3.31
CA GLN A 68 7.55 20.44 -4.69
C GLN A 68 6.12 20.98 -4.96
N SER A 69 5.93 21.56 -6.13
CA SER A 69 4.62 22.03 -6.59
C SER A 69 3.79 20.86 -7.20
N PRO A 70 2.48 20.79 -6.91
CA PRO A 70 1.70 21.68 -6.03
C PRO A 70 1.90 21.38 -4.55
N ASP A 71 1.73 22.38 -3.70
CA ASP A 71 1.56 22.18 -2.25
C ASP A 71 0.20 21.52 -2.01
N LEU A 72 0.16 20.42 -1.27
CA LEU A 72 -1.06 19.65 -0.95
C LEU A 72 -1.36 19.64 0.56
N SER A 73 -0.67 20.47 1.34
CA SER A 73 -0.75 20.45 2.80
C SER A 73 -2.04 21.04 3.37
N SER A 74 -2.82 21.76 2.56
CA SER A 74 -4.09 22.33 2.99
C SER A 74 -5.24 21.91 2.08
N TYR A 75 -6.47 21.96 2.61
CA TYR A 75 -7.68 21.71 1.81
C TYR A 75 -7.76 22.61 0.57
N ALA A 76 -7.52 23.91 0.72
CA ALA A 76 -7.61 24.87 -0.37
C ALA A 76 -6.64 24.54 -1.51
N ASN A 77 -5.41 24.22 -1.17
CA ASN A 77 -4.38 23.86 -2.13
C ASN A 77 -4.68 22.51 -2.79
N LEU A 78 -5.12 21.52 -2.01
CA LEU A 78 -5.53 20.22 -2.54
C LEU A 78 -6.70 20.38 -3.51
N LYS A 79 -7.72 21.16 -3.13
CA LYS A 79 -8.90 21.42 -3.96
C LYS A 79 -8.55 22.07 -5.30
N THR A 80 -7.63 23.04 -5.28
CA THR A 80 -7.16 23.71 -6.49
C THR A 80 -6.38 22.75 -7.41
N SER A 81 -5.70 21.76 -6.82
CA SER A 81 -4.84 20.82 -7.55
C SER A 81 -5.51 19.47 -7.83
N ILE A 82 -6.81 19.36 -7.57
CA ILE A 82 -7.52 18.07 -7.49
C ILE A 82 -7.46 17.26 -8.79
N GLU A 83 -7.61 17.92 -9.94
CA GLU A 83 -7.52 17.26 -11.24
C GLU A 83 -6.14 16.67 -11.49
N ARG A 84 -5.10 17.39 -11.06
CA ARG A 84 -3.71 16.91 -11.16
C ARG A 84 -3.48 15.71 -10.23
N VAL A 85 -4.04 15.73 -9.02
CA VAL A 85 -3.99 14.60 -8.11
C VAL A 85 -4.69 13.38 -8.72
N LYS A 86 -5.89 13.57 -9.28
CA LYS A 86 -6.64 12.51 -9.96
C LYS A 86 -5.83 11.86 -11.08
N VAL A 87 -5.28 12.68 -11.97
CA VAL A 87 -4.48 12.18 -13.11
C VAL A 87 -3.25 11.43 -12.61
N ARG A 88 -2.46 12.04 -11.72
CA ARG A 88 -1.15 11.49 -11.35
C ARG A 88 -1.21 10.31 -10.39
N ALA A 89 -2.15 10.33 -9.43
CA ALA A 89 -2.25 9.26 -8.43
C ALA A 89 -3.18 8.13 -8.88
N ILE A 90 -4.34 8.44 -9.50
CA ILE A 90 -5.37 7.45 -9.82
C ILE A 90 -5.18 6.89 -11.23
N THR A 91 -5.09 7.76 -12.23
CA THR A 91 -5.07 7.33 -13.63
C THR A 91 -3.71 6.80 -14.05
N GLU A 92 -2.66 7.60 -13.89
CA GLU A 92 -1.29 7.24 -14.30
C GLU A 92 -0.56 6.41 -13.26
N LYS A 93 -0.96 6.50 -11.98
CA LYS A 93 -0.28 5.88 -10.84
C LYS A 93 1.21 6.23 -10.79
N SER A 94 1.55 7.44 -11.27
CA SER A 94 2.91 7.98 -11.32
C SER A 94 3.31 8.68 -10.02
N MET A 95 2.37 8.89 -9.10
CA MET A 95 2.56 9.47 -7.78
C MET A 95 1.86 8.65 -6.70
N PRO A 96 2.48 8.48 -5.54
CA PRO A 96 3.85 8.91 -5.18
C PRO A 96 4.94 8.10 -5.91
N PRO A 97 6.18 8.64 -6.03
CA PRO A 97 7.29 7.97 -6.74
C PRO A 97 7.73 6.65 -6.10
N SER A 98 7.43 6.46 -4.82
CA SER A 98 7.72 5.23 -4.07
C SER A 98 6.84 4.03 -4.47
N GLY A 99 5.84 4.27 -5.30
CA GLY A 99 4.88 3.27 -5.76
C GLY A 99 3.44 3.72 -5.59
N PRO A 100 2.50 3.08 -6.28
CA PRO A 100 1.09 3.44 -6.23
C PRO A 100 0.51 3.27 -4.82
N LEU A 101 -0.46 4.11 -4.49
CA LEU A 101 -1.25 3.96 -3.27
C LEU A 101 -2.03 2.65 -3.28
N SER A 102 -2.45 2.19 -2.10
CA SER A 102 -3.34 1.03 -1.99
C SER A 102 -4.64 1.25 -2.77
N SER A 103 -5.26 0.18 -3.24
CA SER A 103 -6.55 0.25 -3.93
C SER A 103 -7.61 0.98 -3.10
N CYS A 104 -7.62 0.74 -1.80
CA CYS A 104 -8.50 1.41 -0.86
C CYS A 104 -8.28 2.92 -0.80
N SER A 105 -7.02 3.34 -0.72
CA SER A 105 -6.66 4.77 -0.72
C SER A 105 -7.07 5.46 -2.01
N LEU A 106 -6.83 4.81 -3.15
CA LEU A 106 -7.22 5.33 -4.47
C LEU A 106 -8.73 5.46 -4.60
N GLU A 107 -9.48 4.45 -4.16
CA GLU A 107 -10.94 4.47 -4.16
C GLU A 107 -11.51 5.55 -3.24
N SER A 108 -10.93 5.74 -2.06
CA SER A 108 -11.34 6.81 -1.14
C SER A 108 -11.15 8.20 -1.75
N ILE A 109 -10.00 8.43 -2.38
CA ILE A 109 -9.74 9.71 -3.07
C ILE A 109 -10.71 9.91 -4.21
N ASP A 110 -10.92 8.89 -5.07
CA ASP A 110 -11.81 9.01 -6.23
C ASP A 110 -13.25 9.26 -5.81
N LYS A 111 -13.76 8.55 -4.81
CA LYS A 111 -15.11 8.78 -4.27
C LYS A 111 -15.27 10.17 -3.68
N TRP A 112 -14.29 10.65 -2.92
CA TRP A 112 -14.32 11.99 -2.38
C TRP A 112 -14.32 13.05 -3.49
N ILE A 113 -13.51 12.88 -4.53
CA ILE A 113 -13.48 13.76 -5.69
C ILE A 113 -14.86 13.77 -6.39
N THR A 114 -15.41 12.60 -6.67
CA THR A 114 -16.70 12.46 -7.39
C THR A 114 -17.88 12.97 -6.59
N SER A 115 -17.81 12.95 -5.25
CA SER A 115 -18.82 13.57 -4.37
C SER A 115 -18.68 15.08 -4.23
N GLY A 116 -17.80 15.71 -5.00
CA GLY A 116 -17.62 17.16 -5.04
C GLY A 116 -16.44 17.68 -4.22
N ALA A 117 -15.62 16.78 -3.65
CA ALA A 117 -14.42 17.12 -2.87
C ALA A 117 -14.71 18.20 -1.81
N ILE A 118 -15.71 17.96 -0.99
CA ILE A 118 -16.16 18.89 0.05
C ILE A 118 -15.24 18.86 1.26
N ASN A 119 -15.18 19.99 1.98
CA ASN A 119 -14.45 20.12 3.23
C ASN A 119 -15.37 19.74 4.41
N ASN A 120 -15.39 18.47 4.77
CA ASN A 120 -16.27 17.89 5.79
C ASN A 120 -15.49 17.09 6.84
#